data_d309ec451bc71762915546f2d7f2e63d
#
_entry.id   d309ec451bc71762915546f2d7f2e63d
#
_cell.length_a   1.000
_cell.length_b   1.000
_cell.length_c   1.000
_cell.angle_alpha   90.00
_cell.angle_beta   90.00
_cell.angle_gamma   90.00
#
_symmetry.space_group_name_H-M   'P 1'
#
loop_
_entity.id
_entity.type
_entity.pdbx_description
1 polymer ?
#
loop_
_entity_poly.entity_id
_entity_poly.type
_entity_poly.pdbx_seq_one_letter_code
_entity_poly.pdbx_strand_id
1 'polypeptide(L)'
;YLECYLDKGKRTREEEEELITACVISLLADSCGFEYAIPEIDEDISINKVTAEKSWVKLFNNKVGFISNNKSNPELIFPGSFNPIHEGHIKMKELAEKKTGMHTTFEICANNADKPPLTFYEIKRTLDQFQNDESWMLTSAGRFSEKAEMFPNSVFIIGADTLLRVFDEKFYKNYKDMMNHIQRFNDHNINFLVFGRKINKKFISLKNLKVPEIIADRCTGIDEEMFRDDISSTEIRLTNN
;
A
#
# COMPACT_ATOMS: atom_id res chain seq x y z
N TYR A 1 12.59 15.41 -1.14
CA TYR A 1 12.15 14.83 -2.41
C TYR A 1 12.25 15.87 -3.52
N LEU A 2 12.89 15.51 -4.62
CA LEU A 2 13.04 16.33 -5.81
C LEU A 2 12.50 15.54 -7.00
N GLU A 3 11.71 16.17 -7.85
CA GLU A 3 11.10 15.58 -9.04
C GLU A 3 11.27 16.55 -10.21
N CYS A 4 11.72 15.99 -11.33
CA CYS A 4 11.82 16.69 -12.60
C CYS A 4 11.50 15.71 -13.73
N TYR A 5 10.64 16.11 -14.66
CA TYR A 5 10.31 15.34 -15.85
C TYR A 5 11.09 15.92 -17.03
N LEU A 6 12.09 15.16 -17.49
CA LEU A 6 12.96 15.59 -18.58
C LEU A 6 12.32 15.33 -19.94
N ASP A 7 12.44 16.31 -20.85
CA ASP A 7 12.01 16.18 -22.23
C ASP A 7 12.87 15.13 -22.96
N LYS A 8 12.23 14.10 -23.50
CA LYS A 8 12.92 13.03 -24.21
C LYS A 8 13.68 13.52 -25.44
N GLY A 9 14.96 13.19 -25.51
CA GLY A 9 15.82 13.50 -26.67
C GLY A 9 16.34 14.94 -26.70
N LYS A 10 16.10 15.76 -25.68
CA LYS A 10 16.63 17.12 -25.56
C LYS A 10 18.10 17.12 -25.10
N ARG A 11 18.49 16.08 -24.35
CA ARG A 11 19.84 15.92 -23.77
C ARG A 11 20.46 14.60 -24.17
N THR A 12 21.78 14.54 -24.13
CA THR A 12 22.53 13.30 -24.15
C THR A 12 22.39 12.57 -22.82
N ARG A 13 22.70 11.28 -22.82
CA ARG A 13 22.68 10.48 -21.58
C ARG A 13 23.65 11.03 -20.52
N GLU A 14 24.81 11.51 -20.95
CA GLU A 14 25.82 12.10 -20.05
C GLU A 14 25.27 13.35 -19.37
N GLU A 15 24.62 14.26 -20.10
CA GLU A 15 23.99 15.47 -19.56
C GLU A 15 22.85 15.14 -18.58
N GLU A 16 22.06 14.08 -18.85
CA GLU A 16 21.03 13.62 -17.92
C GLU A 16 21.64 13.04 -16.63
N GLU A 17 22.71 12.26 -16.74
CA GLU A 17 23.44 11.68 -15.58
C GLU A 17 24.10 12.78 -14.72
N GLU A 18 24.66 13.83 -15.33
CA GLU A 18 25.20 15.00 -14.62
C GLU A 18 24.09 15.75 -13.86
N LEU A 19 22.94 15.95 -14.48
CA LEU A 19 21.79 16.58 -13.83
C LEU A 19 21.28 15.75 -12.65
N ILE A 20 21.11 14.43 -12.81
CA ILE A 20 20.73 13.53 -11.71
C ILE A 20 21.73 13.63 -10.56
N THR A 21 23.03 13.64 -10.88
CA THR A 21 24.09 13.76 -9.88
C THR A 21 23.98 15.09 -9.12
N ALA A 22 23.76 16.19 -9.82
CA ALA A 22 23.58 17.51 -9.21
C ALA A 22 22.35 17.55 -8.29
N CYS A 23 21.22 16.96 -8.72
CA CYS A 23 20.02 16.84 -7.90
C CYS A 23 20.25 16.03 -6.62
N VAL A 24 20.97 14.91 -6.70
CA VAL A 24 21.31 14.09 -5.53
C VAL A 24 22.21 14.86 -4.56
N ILE A 25 23.25 15.54 -5.08
CA ILE A 25 24.15 16.37 -4.25
C ILE A 25 23.36 17.51 -3.59
N SER A 26 22.46 18.17 -4.31
CA SER A 26 21.62 19.24 -3.77
C SER A 26 20.77 18.76 -2.58
N LEU A 27 20.12 17.58 -2.72
CA LEU A 27 19.33 16.99 -1.64
C LEU A 27 20.18 16.62 -0.41
N LEU A 28 21.37 16.09 -0.63
CA LEU A 28 22.31 15.78 0.46
C LEU A 28 22.80 17.06 1.14
N ALA A 29 23.17 18.08 0.38
CA ALA A 29 23.61 19.39 0.88
C ALA A 29 22.51 20.03 1.75
N ASP A 30 21.27 20.11 1.24
CA ASP A 30 20.12 20.64 2.03
C ASP A 30 19.92 19.87 3.33
N SER A 31 20.06 18.53 3.29
CA SER A 31 19.96 17.70 4.49
C SER A 31 21.05 17.97 5.53
N CYS A 32 22.20 18.45 5.09
CA CYS A 32 23.34 18.83 5.93
C CYS A 32 23.37 20.33 6.27
N GLY A 33 22.39 21.11 5.80
CA GLY A 33 22.34 22.55 6.03
C GLY A 33 23.26 23.37 5.12
N PHE A 34 23.69 22.81 3.99
CA PHE A 34 24.48 23.47 2.96
C PHE A 34 23.63 23.81 1.75
N GLU A 35 24.00 24.86 1.05
CA GLU A 35 23.42 25.20 -0.27
C GLU A 35 24.22 24.56 -1.40
N TYR A 36 23.53 24.01 -2.37
CA TYR A 36 24.11 23.50 -3.61
C TYR A 36 23.17 23.82 -4.77
N ALA A 37 23.69 24.53 -5.76
CA ALA A 37 22.89 24.91 -6.92
C ALA A 37 22.68 23.73 -7.88
N ILE A 38 21.44 23.51 -8.27
CA ILE A 38 21.11 22.65 -9.40
C ILE A 38 21.35 23.45 -10.68
N PRO A 39 21.91 22.85 -11.76
CA PRO A 39 22.05 23.53 -13.03
C PRO A 39 20.71 24.10 -13.54
N GLU A 40 20.76 25.27 -14.19
CA GLU A 40 19.58 25.84 -14.83
C GLU A 40 19.11 24.93 -15.97
N ILE A 41 17.83 24.58 -15.94
CA ILE A 41 17.15 23.78 -16.96
C ILE A 41 15.82 24.43 -17.28
N ASP A 42 15.30 24.16 -18.48
CA ASP A 42 14.01 24.73 -18.92
C ASP A 42 12.81 23.99 -18.30
N GLU A 43 13.01 22.74 -17.86
CA GLU A 43 11.95 21.93 -17.23
C GLU A 43 11.73 22.33 -15.78
N ASP A 44 10.47 22.18 -15.33
CA ASP A 44 10.09 22.48 -13.96
C ASP A 44 10.69 21.47 -12.97
N ILE A 45 11.41 21.98 -11.97
CA ILE A 45 11.88 21.19 -10.84
C ILE A 45 10.97 21.43 -9.64
N SER A 46 10.33 20.40 -9.14
CA SER A 46 9.59 20.47 -7.89
C SER A 46 10.41 19.93 -6.72
N ILE A 47 10.52 20.72 -5.65
CA ILE A 47 11.22 20.33 -4.42
C ILE A 47 10.21 20.30 -3.28
N ASN A 48 10.09 19.14 -2.65
CA ASN A 48 9.19 18.90 -1.53
C ASN A 48 9.98 18.48 -0.29
N LYS A 49 9.88 19.25 0.78
CA LYS A 49 10.50 18.93 2.07
C LYS A 49 9.46 18.45 3.06
N VAL A 50 9.61 17.23 3.53
CA VAL A 50 8.75 16.64 4.56
C VAL A 50 9.59 16.29 5.77
N THR A 51 9.21 16.85 6.92
CA THR A 51 9.79 16.47 8.21
C THR A 51 8.97 15.33 8.81
N ALA A 52 9.65 14.23 9.15
CA ALA A 52 9.00 13.08 9.76
C ALA A 52 8.39 13.45 11.12
N GLU A 53 7.17 13.04 11.34
CA GLU A 53 6.57 13.08 12.67
C GLU A 53 7.30 12.13 13.63
N LYS A 54 7.31 12.46 14.93
CA LYS A 54 7.93 11.61 15.95
C LYS A 54 7.34 10.19 15.98
N SER A 55 6.06 10.06 15.66
CA SER A 55 5.34 8.79 15.53
C SER A 55 5.90 7.94 14.39
N TRP A 56 6.13 8.55 13.22
CA TRP A 56 6.71 7.86 12.05
C TRP A 56 8.12 7.36 12.33
N VAL A 57 8.95 8.20 12.95
CA VAL A 57 10.30 7.80 13.37
C VAL A 57 10.29 6.60 14.33
N LYS A 58 9.31 6.53 15.24
CA LYS A 58 9.14 5.37 16.13
C LYS A 58 8.77 4.10 15.36
N LEU A 59 7.89 4.22 14.35
CA LEU A 59 7.48 3.09 13.50
C LEU A 59 8.68 2.54 12.71
N PHE A 60 9.42 3.42 12.03
CA PHE A 60 10.59 3.02 11.23
C PHE A 60 11.73 2.44 12.07
N ASN A 61 11.84 2.85 13.32
CA ASN A 61 12.80 2.28 14.29
C ASN A 61 12.24 1.04 15.02
N ASN A 62 11.12 0.47 14.58
CA ASN A 62 10.46 -0.69 15.18
C ASN A 62 10.17 -0.54 16.69
N LYS A 63 9.99 0.70 17.17
CA LYS A 63 9.60 0.98 18.57
C LYS A 63 8.09 0.82 18.79
N VAL A 64 7.32 0.87 17.72
CA VAL A 64 5.88 0.58 17.66
C VAL A 64 5.58 -0.21 16.39
N GLY A 65 4.60 -1.11 16.42
CA GLY A 65 4.22 -1.92 15.26
C GLY A 65 3.33 -1.16 14.28
N PHE A 66 2.55 -0.21 14.77
CA PHE A 66 1.69 0.65 13.96
C PHE A 66 1.45 2.00 14.62
N ILE A 67 0.95 2.93 13.84
CA ILE A 67 0.40 4.22 14.26
C ILE A 67 -0.92 4.47 13.52
N SER A 68 -1.87 5.15 14.16
CA SER A 68 -3.19 5.42 13.60
C SER A 68 -3.69 6.81 14.00
N ASN A 69 -4.54 7.41 13.17
CA ASN A 69 -5.29 8.61 13.54
C ASN A 69 -6.49 8.29 14.44
N ASN A 70 -6.90 7.03 14.52
CA ASN A 70 -7.98 6.56 15.39
C ASN A 70 -7.40 5.81 16.61
N LYS A 71 -8.04 5.97 17.79
CA LYS A 71 -7.65 5.32 19.04
C LYS A 71 -8.27 3.93 19.23
N SER A 72 -9.35 3.62 18.51
CA SER A 72 -9.99 2.30 18.57
C SER A 72 -9.19 1.26 17.80
N ASN A 73 -9.27 0.00 18.26
CA ASN A 73 -8.71 -1.11 17.50
C ASN A 73 -9.47 -1.27 16.18
N PRO A 74 -8.79 -1.40 15.05
CA PRO A 74 -9.44 -1.57 13.76
C PRO A 74 -10.05 -2.97 13.66
N GLU A 75 -11.34 -3.03 13.32
CA GLU A 75 -12.08 -4.28 13.12
C GLU A 75 -12.21 -4.63 11.63
N LEU A 76 -12.35 -3.63 10.76
CA LEU A 76 -12.40 -3.78 9.32
C LEU A 76 -11.20 -3.04 8.71
N ILE A 77 -10.26 -3.78 8.16
CA ILE A 77 -8.98 -3.28 7.70
C ILE A 77 -8.90 -3.36 6.18
N PHE A 78 -8.54 -2.26 5.54
CA PHE A 78 -8.34 -2.22 4.10
C PHE A 78 -6.86 -1.96 3.77
N PRO A 79 -6.05 -3.01 3.56
CA PRO A 79 -4.66 -2.86 3.17
C PRO A 79 -4.51 -2.41 1.72
N GLY A 80 -3.68 -1.40 1.51
CA GLY A 80 -3.41 -0.91 0.17
C GLY A 80 -2.24 0.07 0.11
N SER A 81 -1.75 0.34 -1.10
CA SER A 81 -0.76 1.41 -1.33
C SER A 81 -1.43 2.77 -1.54
N PHE A 82 -2.69 2.80 -1.98
CA PHE A 82 -3.51 4.00 -2.22
C PHE A 82 -2.73 5.12 -2.94
N ASN A 83 -2.02 4.77 -3.99
CA ASN A 83 -1.17 5.69 -4.74
C ASN A 83 -1.57 5.76 -6.24
N PRO A 84 -2.58 6.60 -6.59
CA PRO A 84 -3.51 7.28 -5.67
C PRO A 84 -4.66 6.38 -5.19
N ILE A 85 -5.42 6.88 -4.20
CA ILE A 85 -6.76 6.37 -3.90
C ILE A 85 -7.67 6.70 -5.10
N HIS A 86 -8.65 5.85 -5.39
CA HIS A 86 -9.58 6.04 -6.52
C HIS A 86 -10.96 5.50 -6.18
N GLU A 87 -11.94 5.80 -7.04
CA GLU A 87 -13.35 5.40 -6.84
C GLU A 87 -13.53 3.92 -6.52
N GLY A 88 -12.76 3.02 -7.16
CA GLY A 88 -12.83 1.60 -6.88
C GLY A 88 -12.51 1.27 -5.42
N HIS A 89 -11.55 1.96 -4.80
CA HIS A 89 -11.26 1.80 -3.37
C HIS A 89 -12.41 2.30 -2.51
N ILE A 90 -13.01 3.44 -2.86
CA ILE A 90 -14.13 4.00 -2.12
C ILE A 90 -15.35 3.08 -2.18
N LYS A 91 -15.70 2.58 -3.37
CA LYS A 91 -16.81 1.62 -3.54
C LYS A 91 -16.56 0.31 -2.77
N MET A 92 -15.31 -0.20 -2.74
CA MET A 92 -14.95 -1.37 -1.93
C MET A 92 -15.17 -1.12 -0.45
N LYS A 93 -14.73 0.04 0.07
CA LYS A 93 -14.95 0.48 1.45
C LYS A 93 -16.44 0.52 1.78
N GLU A 94 -17.24 1.28 1.02
CA GLU A 94 -18.68 1.46 1.25
C GLU A 94 -19.44 0.13 1.27
N LEU A 95 -19.13 -0.75 0.32
CA LEU A 95 -19.76 -2.06 0.25
C LEU A 95 -19.35 -2.97 1.41
N ALA A 96 -18.09 -2.92 1.82
CA ALA A 96 -17.57 -3.67 2.96
C ALA A 96 -18.22 -3.19 4.26
N GLU A 97 -18.31 -1.88 4.49
CA GLU A 97 -18.98 -1.29 5.66
C GLU A 97 -20.47 -1.66 5.70
N LYS A 98 -21.16 -1.54 4.56
CA LYS A 98 -22.58 -1.95 4.45
C LYS A 98 -22.78 -3.43 4.78
N LYS A 99 -21.85 -4.29 4.37
CA LYS A 99 -21.97 -5.74 4.54
C LYS A 99 -21.63 -6.19 5.97
N THR A 100 -20.68 -5.53 6.60
CA THR A 100 -20.18 -5.92 7.93
C THR A 100 -20.77 -5.11 9.08
N GLY A 101 -21.26 -3.91 8.81
CA GLY A 101 -21.67 -2.94 9.84
C GLY A 101 -20.49 -2.29 10.59
N MET A 102 -19.26 -2.54 10.14
CA MET A 102 -18.02 -2.04 10.75
C MET A 102 -17.48 -0.84 9.98
N HIS A 103 -16.74 0.05 10.65
CA HIS A 103 -16.02 1.15 10.01
C HIS A 103 -14.65 0.70 9.48
N THR A 104 -14.33 1.11 8.26
CA THR A 104 -13.07 0.76 7.60
C THR A 104 -11.92 1.62 8.12
N THR A 105 -10.79 0.97 8.40
CA THR A 105 -9.50 1.61 8.59
C THR A 105 -8.59 1.28 7.40
N PHE A 106 -8.16 2.28 6.65
CA PHE A 106 -7.18 2.11 5.59
C PHE A 106 -5.80 1.78 6.18
N GLU A 107 -5.17 0.73 5.71
CA GLU A 107 -3.85 0.33 6.18
C GLU A 107 -2.80 0.51 5.10
N ILE A 108 -1.76 1.28 5.42
CA ILE A 108 -0.61 1.54 4.57
C ILE A 108 0.61 0.88 5.20
N CYS A 109 1.22 -0.07 4.50
CA CYS A 109 2.45 -0.70 4.97
C CYS A 109 3.67 0.17 4.65
N ALA A 110 4.34 0.70 5.68
CA ALA A 110 5.54 1.51 5.52
C ALA A 110 6.76 0.69 5.07
N ASN A 111 6.82 -0.59 5.48
CA ASN A 111 7.90 -1.54 5.15
C ASN A 111 7.34 -2.75 4.40
N ASN A 112 7.19 -2.64 3.09
CA ASN A 112 6.75 -3.78 2.29
C ASN A 112 7.90 -4.77 2.07
N ALA A 113 7.63 -6.09 2.15
CA ALA A 113 8.63 -7.15 1.96
C ALA A 113 9.25 -7.14 0.54
N ASP A 114 8.51 -6.70 -0.47
CA ASP A 114 8.90 -6.77 -1.89
C ASP A 114 9.32 -5.41 -2.49
N LYS A 115 9.33 -4.34 -1.71
CA LYS A 115 9.64 -2.98 -2.18
C LYS A 115 10.48 -2.24 -1.15
N PRO A 116 11.27 -1.23 -1.56
CA PRO A 116 11.89 -0.31 -0.61
C PRO A 116 10.86 0.29 0.36
N PRO A 117 11.26 0.61 1.59
CA PRO A 117 10.40 1.34 2.52
C PRO A 117 9.87 2.63 1.90
N LEU A 118 8.65 3.00 2.25
CA LEU A 118 8.08 4.28 1.82
C LEU A 118 8.91 5.43 2.39
N THR A 119 9.16 6.44 1.58
CA THR A 119 9.73 7.70 2.03
C THR A 119 8.69 8.49 2.85
N PHE A 120 9.14 9.40 3.71
CA PHE A 120 8.22 10.27 4.46
C PHE A 120 7.38 11.16 3.54
N TYR A 121 7.90 11.51 2.37
CA TYR A 121 7.15 12.22 1.34
C TYR A 121 5.98 11.38 0.81
N GLU A 122 6.23 10.11 0.45
CA GLU A 122 5.19 9.20 -0.02
C GLU A 122 4.13 8.94 1.05
N ILE A 123 4.55 8.77 2.31
CA ILE A 123 3.64 8.61 3.44
C ILE A 123 2.73 9.83 3.54
N LYS A 124 3.31 11.04 3.62
CA LYS A 124 2.53 12.28 3.71
C LYS A 124 1.55 12.40 2.55
N ARG A 125 2.04 12.24 1.31
CA ARG A 125 1.21 12.33 0.10
C ARG A 125 0.07 11.32 0.10
N THR A 126 0.29 10.11 0.63
CA THR A 126 -0.77 9.09 0.75
C THR A 126 -1.77 9.48 1.82
N LEU A 127 -1.31 9.93 2.98
CA LEU A 127 -2.19 10.32 4.10
C LEU A 127 -3.02 11.57 3.80
N ASP A 128 -2.47 12.53 3.06
CA ASP A 128 -3.15 13.77 2.65
C ASP A 128 -4.38 13.51 1.71
N GLN A 129 -4.52 12.31 1.16
CA GLN A 129 -5.67 11.92 0.33
C GLN A 129 -6.91 11.54 1.17
N PHE A 130 -6.72 11.17 2.44
CA PHE A 130 -7.81 10.74 3.29
C PHE A 130 -8.56 11.95 3.86
N GLN A 131 -9.89 11.85 3.92
CA GLN A 131 -10.73 12.87 4.51
C GLN A 131 -10.61 12.85 6.05
N ASN A 132 -11.03 13.92 6.71
CA ASN A 132 -10.87 14.07 8.16
C ASN A 132 -11.62 13.02 8.98
N ASP A 133 -12.68 12.44 8.44
CA ASP A 133 -13.49 11.37 9.05
C ASP A 133 -13.04 9.97 8.68
N GLU A 134 -12.06 9.84 7.80
CA GLU A 134 -11.52 8.54 7.41
C GLU A 134 -10.44 8.06 8.38
N SER A 135 -10.60 6.81 8.83
CA SER A 135 -9.61 6.15 9.68
C SER A 135 -8.48 5.57 8.84
N TRP A 136 -7.26 5.86 9.22
CA TRP A 136 -6.08 5.28 8.60
C TRP A 136 -5.05 4.81 9.63
N MET A 137 -4.20 3.88 9.23
CA MET A 137 -3.04 3.45 9.99
C MET A 137 -1.83 3.17 9.09
N LEU A 138 -0.64 3.43 9.62
CA LEU A 138 0.62 2.98 9.07
C LEU A 138 1.13 1.79 9.87
N THR A 139 1.56 0.72 9.20
CA THR A 139 2.14 -0.45 9.84
C THR A 139 3.56 -0.71 9.36
N SER A 140 4.33 -1.45 10.16
CA SER A 140 5.62 -2.03 9.74
C SER A 140 5.48 -3.49 9.27
N ALA A 141 4.28 -4.08 9.33
CA ALA A 141 4.00 -5.47 9.00
C ALA A 141 3.88 -5.67 7.49
N GLY A 142 4.89 -6.26 6.86
CA GLY A 142 4.90 -6.52 5.42
C GLY A 142 4.00 -7.67 4.98
N ARG A 143 3.70 -8.62 5.87
CA ARG A 143 2.91 -9.81 5.59
C ARG A 143 1.55 -9.77 6.27
N PHE A 144 0.54 -10.35 5.64
CA PHE A 144 -0.80 -10.48 6.23
C PHE A 144 -0.81 -11.27 7.54
N SER A 145 0.04 -12.28 7.69
CA SER A 145 0.18 -13.05 8.92
C SER A 145 0.74 -12.23 10.10
N GLU A 146 1.61 -11.26 9.83
CA GLU A 146 2.10 -10.31 10.84
C GLU A 146 0.99 -9.32 11.23
N LYS A 147 0.20 -8.87 10.25
CA LYS A 147 -1.00 -8.04 10.50
C LYS A 147 -2.05 -8.79 11.32
N ALA A 148 -2.22 -10.10 11.07
CA ALA A 148 -3.11 -10.96 11.84
C ALA A 148 -2.75 -10.99 13.33
N GLU A 149 -1.46 -11.09 13.66
CA GLU A 149 -0.97 -11.04 15.04
C GLU A 149 -1.21 -9.67 15.70
N MET A 150 -1.09 -8.59 14.92
CA MET A 150 -1.29 -7.22 15.42
C MET A 150 -2.77 -6.87 15.62
N PHE A 151 -3.65 -7.42 14.80
CA PHE A 151 -5.07 -7.08 14.74
C PHE A 151 -5.95 -8.33 14.80
N PRO A 152 -5.93 -9.10 15.90
CA PRO A 152 -6.77 -10.28 16.02
C PRO A 152 -8.27 -9.92 15.95
N ASN A 153 -9.08 -10.88 15.49
CA ASN A 153 -10.53 -10.76 15.28
C ASN A 153 -10.95 -9.74 14.20
N SER A 154 -10.05 -9.34 13.32
CA SER A 154 -10.35 -8.37 12.26
C SER A 154 -10.81 -9.04 10.96
N VAL A 155 -11.45 -8.22 10.11
CA VAL A 155 -11.82 -8.54 8.74
C VAL A 155 -10.93 -7.74 7.80
N PHE A 156 -10.23 -8.42 6.88
CA PHE A 156 -9.44 -7.76 5.84
C PHE A 156 -10.22 -7.63 4.54
N ILE A 157 -10.30 -6.41 4.01
CA ILE A 157 -10.80 -6.13 2.66
C ILE A 157 -9.65 -6.36 1.69
N ILE A 158 -9.77 -7.33 0.79
CA ILE A 158 -8.70 -7.64 -0.17
C ILE A 158 -9.23 -7.97 -1.56
N GLY A 159 -8.42 -7.72 -2.58
CA GLY A 159 -8.68 -8.22 -3.93
C GLY A 159 -8.35 -9.70 -4.09
N ALA A 160 -8.98 -10.37 -5.02
CA ALA A 160 -8.70 -11.77 -5.37
C ALA A 160 -7.22 -11.99 -5.78
N ASP A 161 -6.61 -11.01 -6.45
CA ASP A 161 -5.19 -11.00 -6.80
C ASP A 161 -4.26 -10.98 -5.57
N THR A 162 -4.65 -10.23 -4.55
CA THR A 162 -3.91 -10.17 -3.28
C THR A 162 -4.05 -11.49 -2.51
N LEU A 163 -5.26 -12.06 -2.47
CA LEU A 163 -5.49 -13.35 -1.82
C LEU A 163 -4.69 -14.48 -2.49
N LEU A 164 -4.60 -14.48 -3.84
CA LEU A 164 -3.73 -15.42 -4.56
C LEU A 164 -2.26 -15.33 -4.11
N ARG A 165 -1.76 -14.11 -3.90
CA ARG A 165 -0.36 -13.93 -3.41
C ARG A 165 -0.17 -14.43 -1.98
N VAL A 166 -1.17 -14.35 -1.13
CA VAL A 166 -1.10 -14.89 0.24
C VAL A 166 -0.90 -16.41 0.24
N PHE A 167 -1.34 -17.12 -0.81
CA PHE A 167 -1.21 -18.59 -0.94
C PHE A 167 -0.13 -19.01 -1.95
N ASP A 168 0.66 -18.09 -2.48
CA ASP A 168 1.71 -18.39 -3.44
C ASP A 168 3.01 -18.72 -2.70
N GLU A 169 3.41 -19.99 -2.77
CA GLU A 169 4.59 -20.52 -2.07
C GLU A 169 5.88 -19.75 -2.39
N LYS A 170 5.97 -19.10 -3.58
CA LYS A 170 7.16 -18.31 -3.95
C LYS A 170 7.49 -17.16 -2.99
N PHE A 171 6.53 -16.70 -2.18
CA PHE A 171 6.74 -15.65 -1.17
C PHE A 171 7.14 -16.21 0.21
N TYR A 172 7.36 -17.50 0.32
CA TYR A 172 7.70 -18.24 1.54
C TYR A 172 8.96 -19.08 1.32
N LYS A 173 9.56 -19.57 2.40
CA LYS A 173 10.73 -20.46 2.31
C LYS A 173 10.39 -21.81 1.65
N ASN A 174 9.21 -22.32 1.90
CA ASN A 174 8.64 -23.56 1.38
C ASN A 174 7.16 -23.66 1.74
N TYR A 175 6.50 -24.70 1.25
CA TYR A 175 5.08 -24.98 1.52
C TYR A 175 4.73 -25.05 3.01
N LYS A 176 5.57 -25.68 3.85
CA LYS A 176 5.35 -25.76 5.29
C LYS A 176 5.39 -24.39 5.94
N ASP A 177 6.32 -23.54 5.56
CA ASP A 177 6.42 -22.17 6.03
C ASP A 177 5.17 -21.37 5.64
N MET A 178 4.73 -21.49 4.38
CA MET A 178 3.47 -20.88 3.91
C MET A 178 2.28 -21.32 4.77
N MET A 179 2.12 -22.63 5.00
CA MET A 179 1.02 -23.16 5.81
C MET A 179 1.06 -22.69 7.27
N ASN A 180 2.25 -22.53 7.86
CA ASN A 180 2.40 -21.95 9.19
C ASN A 180 1.92 -20.47 9.23
N HIS A 181 2.18 -19.69 8.17
CA HIS A 181 1.67 -18.31 8.07
C HIS A 181 0.16 -18.28 7.87
N ILE A 182 -0.40 -19.21 7.08
CA ILE A 182 -1.85 -19.33 6.86
C ILE A 182 -2.56 -19.74 8.14
N GLN A 183 -1.97 -20.65 8.94
CA GLN A 183 -2.52 -21.07 10.22
C GLN A 183 -2.75 -19.88 11.17
N ARG A 184 -1.89 -18.86 11.15
CA ARG A 184 -2.05 -17.67 12.00
C ARG A 184 -3.36 -16.92 11.76
N PHE A 185 -3.92 -16.97 10.54
CA PHE A 185 -5.23 -16.39 10.29
C PHE A 185 -6.33 -17.09 11.09
N ASN A 186 -6.21 -18.40 11.22
CA ASN A 186 -7.12 -19.18 12.04
C ASN A 186 -6.91 -18.91 13.55
N ASP A 187 -5.66 -18.91 13.99
CA ASP A 187 -5.28 -18.72 15.40
C ASP A 187 -5.71 -17.34 15.92
N HIS A 188 -5.65 -16.32 15.07
CA HIS A 188 -6.04 -14.94 15.41
C HIS A 188 -7.45 -14.56 14.96
N ASN A 189 -8.28 -15.53 14.53
CA ASN A 189 -9.66 -15.32 14.11
C ASN A 189 -9.82 -14.25 13.04
N ILE A 190 -8.98 -14.30 11.99
CA ILE A 190 -9.01 -13.37 10.87
C ILE A 190 -10.02 -13.83 9.83
N ASN A 191 -10.79 -12.89 9.30
CA ASN A 191 -11.68 -13.12 8.18
C ASN A 191 -11.27 -12.25 6.98
N PHE A 192 -11.64 -12.69 5.78
CA PHE A 192 -11.34 -11.99 4.54
C PHE A 192 -12.62 -11.68 3.77
N LEU A 193 -12.80 -10.42 3.39
CA LEU A 193 -13.81 -9.98 2.46
C LEU A 193 -13.14 -9.78 1.09
N VAL A 194 -13.43 -10.70 0.17
CA VAL A 194 -12.67 -10.85 -1.09
C VAL A 194 -13.44 -10.26 -2.25
N PHE A 195 -12.88 -9.22 -2.84
CA PHE A 195 -13.41 -8.55 -4.02
C PHE A 195 -12.82 -9.15 -5.29
N GLY A 196 -13.67 -9.42 -6.27
CA GLY A 196 -13.23 -9.87 -7.58
C GLY A 196 -12.38 -8.82 -8.30
N ARG A 197 -11.46 -9.29 -9.14
CA ARG A 197 -10.54 -8.43 -9.88
C ARG A 197 -10.32 -8.93 -11.30
N LYS A 198 -10.11 -8.02 -12.24
CA LYS A 198 -9.68 -8.37 -13.59
C LYS A 198 -8.19 -8.68 -13.59
N ILE A 199 -7.85 -9.92 -13.94
CA ILE A 199 -6.47 -10.42 -14.06
C ILE A 199 -6.33 -11.01 -15.46
N ASN A 200 -5.36 -10.54 -16.26
CA ASN A 200 -5.14 -11.03 -17.62
C ASN A 200 -6.41 -11.11 -18.47
N LYS A 201 -7.20 -10.03 -18.49
CA LYS A 201 -8.48 -9.90 -19.23
C LYS A 201 -9.64 -10.79 -18.74
N LYS A 202 -9.44 -11.58 -17.67
CA LYS A 202 -10.50 -12.37 -17.04
C LYS A 202 -10.85 -11.81 -15.68
N PHE A 203 -12.14 -11.78 -15.36
CA PHE A 203 -12.59 -11.46 -14.01
C PHE A 203 -12.40 -12.70 -13.11
N ILE A 204 -11.68 -12.53 -12.02
CA ILE A 204 -11.38 -13.56 -11.02
C ILE A 204 -12.04 -13.16 -9.71
N SER A 205 -12.92 -14.02 -9.20
CA SER A 205 -13.56 -13.89 -7.89
C SER A 205 -13.10 -15.01 -6.96
N LEU A 206 -13.54 -14.99 -5.70
CA LEU A 206 -13.26 -16.05 -4.73
C LEU A 206 -13.66 -17.44 -5.26
N LYS A 207 -14.75 -17.54 -6.02
CA LYS A 207 -15.25 -18.80 -6.64
C LYS A 207 -14.24 -19.45 -7.61
N ASN A 208 -13.30 -18.66 -8.13
CA ASN A 208 -12.27 -19.11 -9.06
C ASN A 208 -10.95 -19.50 -8.37
N LEU A 209 -10.85 -19.28 -7.04
CA LEU A 209 -9.63 -19.50 -6.28
C LEU A 209 -9.65 -20.83 -5.55
N LYS A 210 -8.49 -21.49 -5.49
CA LYS A 210 -8.27 -22.66 -4.63
C LYS A 210 -7.78 -22.18 -3.28
N VAL A 211 -8.71 -21.88 -2.38
CA VAL A 211 -8.41 -21.45 -1.02
C VAL A 211 -8.06 -22.68 -0.18
N PRO A 212 -6.99 -22.64 0.64
CA PRO A 212 -6.70 -23.71 1.61
C PRO A 212 -7.88 -23.97 2.55
N GLU A 213 -8.20 -25.23 2.77
CA GLU A 213 -9.36 -25.65 3.60
C GLU A 213 -9.36 -25.01 5.00
N ILE A 214 -8.17 -24.84 5.58
CA ILE A 214 -7.99 -24.29 6.93
C ILE A 214 -8.53 -22.85 7.10
N ILE A 215 -8.70 -22.11 6.00
CA ILE A 215 -9.23 -20.72 6.02
C ILE A 215 -10.38 -20.53 5.02
N ALA A 216 -10.87 -21.59 4.39
CA ALA A 216 -11.93 -21.50 3.39
C ALA A 216 -13.19 -20.83 3.96
N ASP A 217 -13.61 -21.23 5.17
CA ASP A 217 -14.79 -20.68 5.86
C ASP A 217 -14.59 -19.24 6.37
N ARG A 218 -13.35 -18.73 6.32
CA ARG A 218 -13.00 -17.37 6.71
C ARG A 218 -12.98 -16.38 5.53
N CYS A 219 -13.19 -16.89 4.32
CA CYS A 219 -13.20 -16.08 3.10
C CYS A 219 -14.62 -15.88 2.62
N THR A 220 -15.10 -14.64 2.59
CA THR A 220 -16.39 -14.26 2.04
C THR A 220 -16.17 -13.50 0.72
N GLY A 221 -16.68 -14.03 -0.38
CA GLY A 221 -16.60 -13.37 -1.69
C GLY A 221 -17.66 -12.28 -1.87
N ILE A 222 -17.28 -11.22 -2.57
CA ILE A 222 -18.23 -10.25 -3.14
C ILE A 222 -18.49 -10.65 -4.58
N ASP A 223 -19.76 -10.84 -4.91
CA ASP A 223 -20.17 -11.24 -6.26
C ASP A 223 -19.96 -10.13 -7.30
N GLU A 224 -19.65 -10.51 -8.54
CA GLU A 224 -19.40 -9.59 -9.65
C GLU A 224 -20.57 -8.63 -9.90
N GLU A 225 -21.79 -9.10 -9.70
CA GLU A 225 -23.02 -8.29 -9.83
C GLU A 225 -23.08 -7.15 -8.80
N MET A 226 -22.48 -7.36 -7.62
CA MET A 226 -22.44 -6.35 -6.55
C MET A 226 -21.27 -5.38 -6.69
N PHE A 227 -20.15 -5.86 -7.22
CA PHE A 227 -18.95 -5.06 -7.41
C PHE A 227 -18.15 -5.55 -8.61
N ARG A 228 -18.02 -4.67 -9.57
CA ARG A 228 -17.03 -4.78 -10.63
C ARG A 228 -16.41 -3.42 -10.89
N ASP A 229 -15.13 -3.33 -10.69
CA ASP A 229 -14.35 -2.16 -11.03
C ASP A 229 -13.02 -2.62 -11.66
N ASP A 230 -12.78 -2.19 -12.89
CA ASP A 230 -11.60 -2.55 -13.67
C ASP A 230 -10.49 -1.49 -13.53
N ILE A 231 -10.69 -0.44 -12.70
CA ILE A 231 -9.72 0.66 -12.48
C ILE A 231 -8.57 0.16 -11.59
N SER A 232 -7.36 0.58 -11.94
CA SER A 232 -6.19 0.35 -11.09
C SER A 232 -5.36 1.63 -10.89
N SER A 233 -4.78 1.80 -9.69
CA SER A 233 -3.86 2.93 -9.42
C SER A 233 -2.68 2.96 -10.39
N THR A 234 -2.27 1.82 -10.96
CA THR A 234 -1.21 1.75 -11.97
C THR A 234 -1.64 2.37 -13.30
N GLU A 235 -2.88 2.06 -13.77
CA GLU A 235 -3.42 2.68 -14.98
C GLU A 235 -3.59 4.19 -14.82
N ILE A 236 -4.09 4.65 -13.65
CA ILE A 236 -4.22 6.08 -13.36
C ILE A 236 -2.86 6.79 -13.44
N ARG A 237 -1.80 6.21 -12.87
CA ARG A 237 -0.46 6.80 -12.96
C ARG A 237 0.09 6.88 -14.39
N LEU A 238 -0.22 5.88 -15.22
CA LEU A 238 0.23 5.84 -16.61
C LEU A 238 -0.52 6.84 -17.51
N THR A 239 -1.74 7.23 -17.14
CA THR A 239 -2.53 8.23 -17.91
C THR A 239 -2.25 9.67 -17.49
N ASN A 240 -1.67 9.89 -16.31
CA ASN A 240 -1.36 11.23 -15.78
C ASN A 240 0.12 11.63 -15.97
N ASN A 241 0.92 10.79 -16.64
CA ASN A 241 2.28 11.04 -17.12
C ASN A 241 2.27 11.14 -18.67
#